data_edc8bd3b85147ab49a5f4b93e8668de1
#
_entry.id   edc8bd3b85147ab49a5f4b93e8668de1
#
_cell.length_a   1.000
_cell.length_b   1.000
_cell.length_c   1.000
_cell.angle_alpha   90.00
_cell.angle_beta   90.00
_cell.angle_gamma   90.00
#
_symmetry.space_group_name_H-M   'P 1'
#
loop_
_entity.id
_entity.type
_entity.pdbx_description
1 polymer ?
#
loop_
_entity_poly.entity_id
_entity_poly.type
_entity_poly.pdbx_seq_one_letter_code
_entity_poly.pdbx_strand_id
1 'polypeptide(L)'
;LSLVGSEMCIRDRQSPIPCPAQDVVCLGINYMAHSDEAEKYSADAFSTKHQDAIYFSKRVSRAVPDGGFIEAHTDLVQKLDYECELAVVLGKDAKDVPAGQTKDYVFGYTILNDVSARDVQTAHKQWYFGKSLDGFTPMGPCIVTADEFDTYPPALPIRSRVNGELRQDSNTKLQIFDIDHVIHELSQGMTLKAGTIIATGTPAGVGMGMDPPQFLHPGDTVQCEIEGIGTLTNTVR
;
A
#
# COMPACT_ATOMS: atom_id res chain seq x y z
N LEU A 1 -26.51 27.26 -13.01
CA LEU A 1 -25.02 27.33 -12.94
C LEU A 1 -24.39 26.35 -11.95
N SER A 2 -25.17 25.72 -11.06
CA SER A 2 -24.61 24.88 -9.99
C SER A 2 -24.48 23.38 -10.35
N LEU A 3 -25.29 22.86 -11.26
CA LEU A 3 -25.30 21.42 -11.58
C LEU A 3 -24.10 20.96 -12.42
N VAL A 4 -23.64 21.80 -13.35
CA VAL A 4 -22.47 21.49 -14.20
C VAL A 4 -21.19 21.45 -13.38
N GLY A 5 -21.04 22.32 -12.38
CA GLY A 5 -19.89 22.34 -11.49
C GLY A 5 -19.84 21.13 -10.54
N SER A 6 -21.00 20.65 -10.06
CA SER A 6 -21.06 19.48 -9.17
C SER A 6 -20.80 18.18 -9.91
N GLU A 7 -21.24 18.03 -11.15
CA GLU A 7 -20.92 16.86 -11.98
C GLU A 7 -19.44 16.80 -12.37
N MET A 8 -18.82 17.93 -12.65
CA MET A 8 -17.36 17.99 -12.89
C MET A 8 -16.58 17.60 -11.65
N CYS A 9 -16.97 18.05 -10.46
CA CYS A 9 -16.32 17.65 -9.19
C CYS A 9 -16.44 16.15 -8.91
N ILE A 10 -17.52 15.51 -9.35
CA ILE A 10 -17.73 14.06 -9.17
C ILE A 10 -16.89 13.24 -10.17
N ARG A 11 -16.64 13.75 -11.36
CA ARG A 11 -15.88 13.07 -12.42
C ARG A 11 -14.36 13.12 -12.19
N ASP A 12 -13.86 14.16 -11.54
CA ASP A 12 -12.44 14.40 -11.31
C ASP A 12 -12.04 14.15 -9.85
N ARG A 13 -12.47 13.01 -9.29
CA ARG A 13 -12.00 12.61 -7.96
C ARG A 13 -10.47 12.52 -7.96
N GLN A 14 -9.87 13.13 -6.96
CA GLN A 14 -8.44 13.00 -6.70
C GLN A 14 -8.24 11.92 -5.63
N SER A 15 -7.02 11.38 -5.53
CA SER A 15 -6.59 10.67 -4.33
C SER A 15 -6.78 11.56 -3.10
N PRO A 16 -7.09 11.02 -1.92
CA PRO A 16 -7.24 11.82 -0.70
C PRO A 16 -5.97 12.60 -0.33
N ILE A 17 -4.79 12.12 -0.72
CA ILE A 17 -3.52 12.85 -0.67
C ILE A 17 -2.87 12.75 -2.06
N PRO A 18 -3.19 13.68 -2.99
CA PRO A 18 -2.73 13.57 -4.38
C PRO A 18 -1.22 13.65 -4.54
N CYS A 19 -0.57 14.47 -3.73
CA CYS A 19 0.88 14.69 -3.75
C CYS A 19 1.39 14.65 -2.31
N PRO A 20 1.81 13.48 -1.80
CA PRO A 20 2.41 13.39 -0.48
C PRO A 20 3.60 14.34 -0.34
N ALA A 21 3.72 14.99 0.83
CA ALA A 21 4.82 15.92 1.09
C ALA A 21 6.18 15.20 1.23
N GLN A 22 6.14 13.91 1.53
CA GLN A 22 7.29 13.02 1.68
C GLN A 22 7.03 11.73 0.92
N ASP A 23 8.09 10.97 0.61
CA ASP A 23 7.96 9.61 0.11
C ASP A 23 7.14 8.76 1.11
N VAL A 24 6.36 7.82 0.59
CA VAL A 24 5.62 6.87 1.44
C VAL A 24 6.61 5.92 2.10
N VAL A 25 6.51 5.75 3.39
CA VAL A 25 7.25 4.71 4.12
C VAL A 25 6.50 3.39 3.92
N CYS A 26 7.21 2.35 3.51
CA CYS A 26 6.60 1.06 3.24
C CYS A 26 7.26 -0.03 4.09
N LEU A 27 6.45 -0.99 4.54
CA LEU A 27 6.93 -2.25 5.07
C LEU A 27 7.03 -3.27 3.93
N GLY A 28 8.12 -4.01 3.92
CA GLY A 28 8.31 -5.11 2.98
C GLY A 28 7.44 -6.31 3.36
N ILE A 29 8.04 -7.38 3.85
CA ILE A 29 7.34 -8.61 4.21
C ILE A 29 6.72 -8.45 5.60
N ASN A 30 5.41 -8.24 5.68
CA ASN A 30 4.70 -8.02 6.95
C ASN A 30 3.52 -8.98 7.20
N TYR A 31 3.40 -10.05 6.40
CA TYR A 31 2.46 -11.16 6.62
C TYR A 31 3.20 -12.48 6.40
N MET A 32 3.06 -13.44 7.34
CA MET A 32 3.80 -14.71 7.25
C MET A 32 3.51 -15.48 5.96
N ALA A 33 2.25 -15.55 5.54
CA ALA A 33 1.88 -16.24 4.31
C ALA A 33 2.49 -15.57 3.05
N HIS A 34 2.62 -14.24 3.04
CA HIS A 34 3.30 -13.52 1.97
C HIS A 34 4.82 -13.73 2.00
N SER A 35 5.40 -13.89 3.18
CA SER A 35 6.80 -14.29 3.37
C SER A 35 7.13 -15.60 2.64
N ASP A 36 6.28 -16.61 2.84
CA ASP A 36 6.45 -17.93 2.21
C ASP A 36 6.35 -17.87 0.67
N GLU A 37 5.48 -17.02 0.13
CA GLU A 37 5.35 -16.79 -1.31
C GLU A 37 6.58 -16.09 -1.90
N ALA A 38 7.03 -15.02 -1.26
CA ALA A 38 8.15 -14.22 -1.71
C ALA A 38 9.45 -15.03 -1.71
N GLU A 39 9.68 -15.85 -0.70
CA GLU A 39 10.85 -16.74 -0.62
C GLU A 39 10.84 -17.80 -1.73
N LYS A 40 9.68 -18.39 -2.05
CA LYS A 40 9.53 -19.33 -3.17
C LYS A 40 9.82 -18.68 -4.52
N TYR A 41 9.42 -17.42 -4.70
CA TYR A 41 9.67 -16.68 -5.95
C TYR A 41 11.15 -16.35 -6.13
N SER A 42 11.83 -15.84 -5.08
CA SER A 42 13.27 -15.52 -5.08
C SER A 42 13.82 -15.42 -3.67
N ALA A 43 14.41 -16.50 -3.15
CA ALA A 43 15.03 -16.51 -1.83
C ALA A 43 16.17 -15.48 -1.68
N ASP A 44 16.88 -15.16 -2.78
CA ASP A 44 17.97 -14.18 -2.77
C ASP A 44 17.48 -12.74 -2.62
N ALA A 45 16.29 -12.44 -3.18
CA ALA A 45 15.69 -11.09 -3.15
C ALA A 45 14.81 -10.86 -1.92
N PHE A 46 14.23 -11.94 -1.35
CA PHE A 46 13.21 -11.88 -0.31
C PHE A 46 13.52 -12.84 0.85
N SER A 47 14.75 -12.81 1.37
CA SER A 47 15.09 -13.63 2.54
C SER A 47 14.25 -13.26 3.76
N THR A 48 13.58 -14.25 4.35
CA THR A 48 12.62 -14.07 5.47
C THR A 48 13.23 -14.27 6.86
N LYS A 49 14.55 -14.45 6.95
CA LYS A 49 15.25 -14.69 8.22
C LYS A 49 15.47 -13.43 9.07
N HIS A 50 14.63 -12.41 8.87
CA HIS A 50 14.76 -11.15 9.60
C HIS A 50 13.94 -11.16 10.88
N GLN A 51 14.58 -10.80 11.98
CA GLN A 51 13.90 -10.53 13.26
C GLN A 51 13.33 -9.11 13.33
N ASP A 52 13.76 -8.22 12.40
CA ASP A 52 13.43 -6.82 12.33
C ASP A 52 12.58 -6.51 11.11
N ALA A 53 11.77 -5.46 11.19
CA ALA A 53 10.93 -5.01 10.08
C ALA A 53 11.80 -4.50 8.90
N ILE A 54 11.39 -4.85 7.67
CA ILE A 54 12.03 -4.36 6.46
C ILE A 54 11.33 -3.07 6.05
N TYR A 55 12.04 -1.96 6.10
CA TYR A 55 11.54 -0.67 5.65
C TYR A 55 12.14 -0.27 4.33
N PHE A 56 11.31 0.30 3.45
CA PHE A 56 11.75 0.97 2.23
C PHE A 56 10.89 2.21 1.98
N SER A 57 11.32 3.07 1.07
CA SER A 57 10.52 4.22 0.66
C SER A 57 9.99 4.05 -0.75
N LYS A 58 8.82 4.65 -1.02
CA LYS A 58 8.18 4.70 -2.32
C LYS A 58 7.96 6.16 -2.69
N ARG A 59 8.61 6.59 -3.78
CA ARG A 59 8.40 7.92 -4.31
C ARG A 59 7.05 8.05 -4.97
N VAL A 60 6.36 9.14 -4.67
CA VAL A 60 5.05 9.41 -5.23
C VAL A 60 5.02 10.83 -5.78
N SER A 61 5.18 10.97 -7.09
CA SER A 61 5.01 12.27 -7.77
C SER A 61 3.55 12.70 -7.73
N ARG A 62 2.64 11.75 -7.99
CA ARG A 62 1.20 11.91 -7.88
C ARG A 62 0.54 10.56 -7.62
N ALA A 63 -0.25 10.47 -6.57
CA ALA A 63 -1.06 9.28 -6.29
C ALA A 63 -2.21 9.14 -7.30
N VAL A 64 -2.48 7.90 -7.71
CA VAL A 64 -3.57 7.57 -8.63
C VAL A 64 -4.88 7.50 -7.84
N PRO A 65 -5.93 8.24 -8.23
CA PRO A 65 -7.22 8.18 -7.55
C PRO A 65 -7.98 6.89 -7.87
N ASP A 66 -9.06 6.66 -7.13
CA ASP A 66 -10.07 5.67 -7.47
C ASP A 66 -10.63 5.94 -8.87
N GLY A 67 -10.72 4.91 -9.72
CA GLY A 67 -11.08 5.01 -11.13
C GLY A 67 -9.96 5.49 -12.04
N GLY A 68 -8.78 5.81 -11.52
CA GLY A 68 -7.61 6.20 -12.29
C GLY A 68 -6.85 5.03 -12.90
N PHE A 69 -5.75 5.32 -13.63
CA PHE A 69 -4.99 4.31 -14.35
C PHE A 69 -3.65 4.01 -13.69
N ILE A 70 -3.33 2.72 -13.62
CA ILE A 70 -1.98 2.22 -13.35
C ILE A 70 -1.22 2.22 -14.68
N GLU A 71 -0.06 2.86 -14.73
CA GLU A 71 0.78 2.89 -15.93
C GLU A 71 1.59 1.58 -16.02
N ALA A 72 1.44 0.83 -17.12
CA ALA A 72 2.12 -0.46 -17.27
C ALA A 72 3.62 -0.34 -17.54
N HIS A 73 4.08 0.78 -18.10
CA HIS A 73 5.49 0.99 -18.50
C HIS A 73 6.06 -0.19 -19.30
N THR A 74 5.34 -0.68 -20.31
CA THR A 74 5.65 -1.93 -21.04
C THR A 74 7.04 -1.98 -21.68
N ASP A 75 7.66 -0.83 -21.93
CA ASP A 75 9.03 -0.74 -22.41
C ASP A 75 10.09 -1.06 -21.34
N LEU A 76 9.71 -0.96 -20.06
CA LEU A 76 10.60 -1.14 -18.91
C LEU A 76 10.20 -2.34 -18.05
N VAL A 77 8.90 -2.60 -17.89
CA VAL A 77 8.32 -3.55 -16.95
C VAL A 77 7.67 -4.71 -17.67
N GLN A 78 8.10 -5.93 -17.36
CA GLN A 78 7.52 -7.17 -17.87
C GLN A 78 6.72 -7.95 -16.81
N LYS A 79 6.90 -7.60 -15.54
CA LYS A 79 6.30 -8.31 -14.39
C LYS A 79 5.64 -7.31 -13.45
N LEU A 80 4.57 -6.67 -13.95
CA LEU A 80 3.76 -5.74 -13.17
C LEU A 80 2.87 -6.50 -12.19
N ASP A 81 2.87 -6.11 -10.93
CA ASP A 81 2.15 -6.79 -9.86
C ASP A 81 1.41 -5.80 -8.93
N TYR A 82 0.46 -6.29 -8.19
CA TYR A 82 -0.39 -5.56 -7.25
C TYR A 82 -0.11 -6.00 -5.82
N GLU A 83 -0.30 -5.08 -4.88
CA GLU A 83 -0.20 -5.31 -3.43
C GLU A 83 -1.24 -4.47 -2.70
N CYS A 84 -2.35 -5.09 -2.28
CA CYS A 84 -3.37 -4.41 -1.49
C CYS A 84 -2.88 -4.21 -0.06
N GLU A 85 -2.84 -2.95 0.40
CA GLU A 85 -2.30 -2.58 1.72
C GLU A 85 -3.20 -1.61 2.47
N LEU A 86 -3.23 -1.78 3.80
CA LEU A 86 -3.69 -0.73 4.69
C LEU A 86 -2.60 0.34 4.76
N ALA A 87 -2.96 1.60 4.52
CA ALA A 87 -2.07 2.73 4.70
C ALA A 87 -2.52 3.59 5.88
N VAL A 88 -1.57 3.94 6.73
CA VAL A 88 -1.76 4.79 7.91
C VAL A 88 -1.32 6.21 7.58
N VAL A 89 -2.12 7.20 7.95
CA VAL A 89 -1.78 8.63 7.81
C VAL A 89 -1.59 9.23 9.19
N LEU A 90 -0.45 9.85 9.44
CA LEU A 90 -0.19 10.54 10.70
C LEU A 90 -0.83 11.93 10.74
N GLY A 91 -1.45 12.27 11.88
CA GLY A 91 -2.13 13.55 12.09
C GLY A 91 -1.27 14.61 12.75
N LYS A 92 -0.18 14.22 13.37
CA LYS A 92 0.78 15.11 14.05
C LYS A 92 2.19 14.57 14.00
N ASP A 93 3.17 15.42 14.24
CA ASP A 93 4.58 15.04 14.29
C ASP A 93 4.82 13.99 15.38
N ALA A 94 5.43 12.86 15.01
CA ALA A 94 5.76 11.76 15.92
C ALA A 94 7.29 11.68 16.07
N LYS A 95 7.75 11.79 17.31
CA LYS A 95 9.16 11.72 17.69
C LYS A 95 9.28 11.06 19.05
N ASP A 96 10.10 10.01 19.14
CA ASP A 96 10.36 9.26 20.37
C ASP A 96 9.06 8.81 21.07
N VAL A 97 8.08 8.34 20.27
CA VAL A 97 6.75 7.94 20.77
C VAL A 97 6.87 6.61 21.50
N PRO A 98 6.42 6.50 22.77
CA PRO A 98 6.44 5.23 23.48
C PRO A 98 5.48 4.21 22.85
N ALA A 99 5.85 2.92 22.90
CA ALA A 99 4.95 1.83 22.54
C ALA A 99 3.65 1.89 23.36
N GLY A 100 2.52 1.60 22.70
CA GLY A 100 1.17 1.71 23.30
C GLY A 100 0.60 3.13 23.34
N GLN A 101 1.35 4.16 22.88
CA GLN A 101 0.89 5.55 22.83
C GLN A 101 0.78 6.11 21.40
N THR A 102 1.00 5.29 20.39
CA THR A 102 1.07 5.72 18.99
C THR A 102 -0.31 6.03 18.40
N LYS A 103 -1.39 5.51 18.99
CA LYS A 103 -2.78 5.78 18.59
C LYS A 103 -3.06 7.29 18.45
N ASP A 104 -2.56 8.09 19.36
CA ASP A 104 -2.79 9.54 19.40
C ASP A 104 -2.13 10.29 18.23
N TYR A 105 -1.28 9.65 17.45
CA TYR A 105 -0.58 10.21 16.30
C TYR A 105 -1.23 9.84 14.98
N VAL A 106 -2.13 8.86 14.96
CA VAL A 106 -2.82 8.42 13.75
C VAL A 106 -4.01 9.32 13.45
N PHE A 107 -4.03 9.91 12.26
CA PHE A 107 -5.19 10.66 11.74
C PHE A 107 -6.25 9.71 11.22
N GLY A 108 -5.86 8.70 10.46
CA GLY A 108 -6.78 7.76 9.85
C GLY A 108 -6.09 6.77 8.91
N TYR A 109 -6.92 6.05 8.17
CA TYR A 109 -6.51 4.95 7.33
C TYR A 109 -7.07 5.10 5.92
N THR A 110 -6.34 4.60 4.93
CA THR A 110 -6.77 4.53 3.54
C THR A 110 -6.27 3.23 2.91
N ILE A 111 -6.73 2.94 1.70
CA ILE A 111 -6.19 1.81 0.92
C ILE A 111 -5.06 2.34 0.04
N LEU A 112 -3.99 1.59 -0.04
CA LEU A 112 -2.90 1.80 -1.00
C LEU A 112 -2.65 0.50 -1.75
N ASN A 113 -2.55 0.59 -3.08
CA ASN A 113 -2.04 -0.51 -3.90
C ASN A 113 -0.56 -0.24 -4.17
N ASP A 114 0.34 -0.99 -3.51
CA ASP A 114 1.79 -0.86 -3.71
C ASP A 114 2.23 -1.57 -5.00
N VAL A 115 1.82 -1.00 -6.13
CA VAL A 115 2.14 -1.53 -7.46
C VAL A 115 3.64 -1.71 -7.62
N SER A 116 4.04 -2.86 -8.16
CA SER A 116 5.41 -3.34 -8.15
C SER A 116 5.84 -3.83 -9.53
N ALA A 117 6.97 -3.36 -10.03
CA ALA A 117 7.66 -3.94 -11.18
C ALA A 117 8.66 -5.00 -10.66
N ARG A 118 8.25 -6.28 -10.61
CA ARG A 118 9.04 -7.34 -9.96
C ARG A 118 10.40 -7.58 -10.59
N ASP A 119 10.50 -7.47 -11.90
CA ASP A 119 11.75 -7.56 -12.64
C ASP A 119 12.71 -6.41 -12.30
N VAL A 120 12.21 -5.18 -12.24
CA VAL A 120 13.01 -4.00 -11.84
C VAL A 120 13.36 -4.06 -10.35
N GLN A 121 12.40 -4.47 -9.50
CA GLN A 121 12.59 -4.62 -8.06
C GLN A 121 13.70 -5.61 -7.72
N THR A 122 13.74 -6.76 -8.39
CA THR A 122 14.73 -7.82 -8.14
C THR A 122 16.07 -7.58 -8.82
N ALA A 123 16.11 -6.83 -9.92
CA ALA A 123 17.37 -6.46 -10.60
C ALA A 123 18.23 -5.50 -9.76
N HIS A 124 17.62 -4.71 -8.90
CA HIS A 124 18.29 -3.78 -8.00
C HIS A 124 18.21 -4.29 -6.56
N LYS A 125 19.26 -4.21 -5.77
CA LYS A 125 19.26 -4.66 -4.37
C LYS A 125 18.27 -3.90 -3.50
N GLN A 126 17.98 -2.64 -3.86
CA GLN A 126 16.99 -1.79 -3.19
C GLN A 126 15.70 -1.77 -4.03
N TRP A 127 14.55 -1.93 -3.38
CA TRP A 127 13.26 -2.05 -4.06
C TRP A 127 12.73 -0.72 -4.60
N TYR A 128 13.31 0.38 -4.16
CA TYR A 128 12.89 1.75 -4.45
C TYR A 128 12.49 2.00 -5.91
N PHE A 129 13.34 1.63 -6.88
CA PHE A 129 13.08 1.90 -8.28
C PHE A 129 11.88 1.10 -8.81
N GLY A 130 11.79 -0.20 -8.52
CA GLY A 130 10.68 -1.05 -8.95
C GLY A 130 9.33 -0.72 -8.29
N LYS A 131 9.34 0.10 -7.25
CA LYS A 131 8.16 0.53 -6.50
C LYS A 131 7.74 1.98 -6.81
N SER A 132 8.60 2.80 -7.42
CA SER A 132 8.46 4.27 -7.49
C SER A 132 8.18 4.82 -8.89
N LEU A 133 7.78 3.98 -9.84
CA LEU A 133 7.43 4.45 -11.18
C LEU A 133 6.12 5.26 -11.13
N ASP A 134 5.97 6.22 -12.03
CA ASP A 134 4.74 7.01 -12.13
C ASP A 134 3.53 6.09 -12.35
N GLY A 135 2.41 6.38 -11.69
CA GLY A 135 1.22 5.54 -11.75
C GLY A 135 1.23 4.34 -10.80
N PHE A 136 2.31 4.12 -10.01
CA PHE A 136 2.47 2.95 -9.14
C PHE A 136 1.90 3.12 -7.74
N THR A 137 1.21 4.23 -7.47
CA THR A 137 0.62 4.47 -6.15
C THR A 137 -0.86 4.84 -6.24
N PRO A 138 -1.73 3.87 -6.62
CA PRO A 138 -3.15 4.03 -6.37
C PRO A 138 -3.41 4.17 -4.87
N MET A 139 -4.17 5.21 -4.45
CA MET A 139 -4.47 5.48 -3.05
C MET A 139 -5.84 6.13 -2.90
N GLY A 140 -6.67 5.57 -2.03
CA GLY A 140 -8.04 5.99 -1.76
C GLY A 140 -8.94 4.82 -1.36
N PRO A 141 -10.26 4.89 -1.59
CA PRO A 141 -11.00 5.99 -2.21
C PRO A 141 -11.12 7.24 -1.33
N CYS A 142 -10.95 7.09 -0.02
CA CYS A 142 -11.00 8.14 1.01
C CYS A 142 -10.02 7.83 2.14
N ILE A 143 -9.86 8.76 3.06
CA ILE A 143 -9.30 8.49 4.40
C ILE A 143 -10.47 8.38 5.36
N VAL A 144 -10.52 7.29 6.14
CA VAL A 144 -11.42 7.13 7.28
C VAL A 144 -10.63 7.48 8.53
N THR A 145 -11.17 8.36 9.36
CA THR A 145 -10.48 8.82 10.57
C THR A 145 -10.39 7.72 11.62
N ALA A 146 -9.33 7.75 12.44
CA ALA A 146 -9.01 6.66 13.36
C ALA A 146 -10.07 6.42 14.44
N ASP A 147 -10.89 7.42 14.75
CA ASP A 147 -12.00 7.36 15.73
C ASP A 147 -13.23 6.60 15.24
N GLU A 148 -13.33 6.31 13.93
CA GLU A 148 -14.38 5.44 13.36
C GLU A 148 -14.14 3.94 13.65
N PHE A 149 -12.98 3.57 14.19
CA PHE A 149 -12.63 2.17 14.47
C PHE A 149 -12.56 1.91 15.98
N ASP A 150 -13.27 0.84 16.42
CA ASP A 150 -13.36 0.47 17.84
C ASP A 150 -12.05 0.00 18.46
N THR A 151 -11.13 -0.52 17.63
CA THR A 151 -9.85 -1.10 18.07
C THR A 151 -8.64 -0.38 17.48
N TYR A 152 -7.52 -0.43 18.19
CA TYR A 152 -6.23 0.03 17.71
C TYR A 152 -5.15 -1.01 18.00
N PRO A 153 -4.35 -1.41 17.01
CA PRO A 153 -4.61 -1.26 15.57
C PRO A 153 -5.94 -1.88 15.12
N PRO A 154 -6.56 -1.40 14.02
CA PRO A 154 -7.83 -1.95 13.56
C PRO A 154 -7.64 -3.32 12.90
N ALA A 155 -8.51 -4.29 13.23
CA ALA A 155 -8.50 -5.65 12.69
C ALA A 155 -9.50 -5.77 11.53
N LEU A 156 -9.07 -5.44 10.30
CA LEU A 156 -9.93 -5.27 9.14
C LEU A 156 -9.71 -6.40 8.11
N PRO A 157 -10.77 -6.97 7.54
CA PRO A 157 -10.68 -7.77 6.32
C PRO A 157 -10.07 -6.95 5.18
N ILE A 158 -9.06 -7.54 4.51
CA ILE A 158 -8.33 -6.95 3.39
C ILE A 158 -8.33 -7.93 2.22
N ARG A 159 -8.74 -7.47 1.04
CA ARG A 159 -8.90 -8.30 -0.17
C ARG A 159 -8.41 -7.57 -1.41
N SER A 160 -7.96 -8.35 -2.40
CA SER A 160 -7.79 -7.85 -3.76
C SER A 160 -8.46 -8.77 -4.78
N ARG A 161 -8.87 -8.17 -5.90
CA ARG A 161 -9.39 -8.87 -7.08
C ARG A 161 -8.70 -8.35 -8.33
N VAL A 162 -8.44 -9.26 -9.26
CA VAL A 162 -8.00 -8.91 -10.61
C VAL A 162 -9.05 -9.44 -11.58
N ASN A 163 -9.62 -8.57 -12.39
CA ASN A 163 -10.70 -8.90 -13.34
C ASN A 163 -11.88 -9.63 -12.65
N GLY A 164 -12.18 -9.26 -11.40
CA GLY A 164 -13.24 -9.86 -10.59
C GLY A 164 -12.83 -11.15 -9.86
N GLU A 165 -11.71 -11.77 -10.19
CA GLU A 165 -11.19 -12.94 -9.50
C GLU A 165 -10.53 -12.55 -8.18
N LEU A 166 -10.92 -13.20 -7.08
CA LEU A 166 -10.33 -13.01 -5.76
C LEU A 166 -8.89 -13.52 -5.75
N ARG A 167 -7.96 -12.66 -5.35
CA ARG A 167 -6.52 -12.93 -5.33
C ARG A 167 -5.97 -12.93 -3.91
N GLN A 168 -6.19 -11.86 -3.16
CA GLN A 168 -5.80 -11.75 -1.75
C GLN A 168 -7.06 -11.77 -0.89
N ASP A 169 -7.04 -12.51 0.22
CA ASP A 169 -8.09 -12.54 1.23
C ASP A 169 -7.47 -12.80 2.60
N SER A 170 -7.44 -11.78 3.45
CA SER A 170 -6.74 -11.80 4.73
C SER A 170 -7.36 -10.82 5.73
N ASN A 171 -6.63 -10.55 6.81
CA ASN A 171 -7.03 -9.59 7.85
C ASN A 171 -5.80 -8.87 8.40
N THR A 172 -5.89 -7.56 8.64
CA THR A 172 -4.78 -6.73 9.12
C THR A 172 -4.24 -7.16 10.48
N LYS A 173 -5.02 -7.89 11.29
CA LYS A 173 -4.55 -8.50 12.55
C LYS A 173 -3.46 -9.56 12.39
N LEU A 174 -3.21 -10.03 11.15
CA LEU A 174 -2.19 -11.02 10.82
C LEU A 174 -0.84 -10.39 10.43
N GLN A 175 -0.72 -9.08 10.55
CA GLN A 175 0.55 -8.38 10.39
C GLN A 175 1.57 -8.88 11.42
N ILE A 176 2.82 -9.07 10.97
CA ILE A 176 3.95 -9.47 11.83
C ILE A 176 4.32 -8.31 12.76
N PHE A 177 4.44 -7.11 12.19
CA PHE A 177 4.68 -5.86 12.90
C PHE A 177 3.43 -5.00 12.77
N ASP A 178 2.75 -4.74 13.86
CA ASP A 178 1.55 -3.93 13.87
C ASP A 178 1.86 -2.42 13.79
N ILE A 179 0.82 -1.62 13.64
CA ILE A 179 0.94 -0.17 13.47
C ILE A 179 1.57 0.49 14.70
N ASP A 180 1.29 -0.01 15.91
CA ASP A 180 1.89 0.52 17.14
C ASP A 180 3.40 0.31 17.14
N HIS A 181 3.84 -0.89 16.84
CA HIS A 181 5.26 -1.23 16.70
C HIS A 181 5.96 -0.33 15.67
N VAL A 182 5.38 -0.22 14.48
CA VAL A 182 6.00 0.52 13.36
C VAL A 182 6.17 2.00 13.67
N ILE A 183 5.13 2.66 14.21
CA ILE A 183 5.23 4.08 14.57
C ILE A 183 6.19 4.28 15.73
N HIS A 184 6.15 3.40 16.75
CA HIS A 184 7.10 3.43 17.85
C HIS A 184 8.53 3.34 17.32
N GLU A 185 8.86 2.29 16.58
CA GLU A 185 10.21 2.00 16.10
C GLU A 185 10.74 3.14 15.21
N LEU A 186 10.00 3.54 14.18
CA LEU A 186 10.42 4.58 13.25
C LEU A 186 10.57 5.95 13.90
N SER A 187 9.76 6.25 14.92
CA SER A 187 9.87 7.53 15.62
C SER A 187 11.08 7.62 16.55
N GLN A 188 11.75 6.49 16.87
CA GLN A 188 13.00 6.50 17.62
C GLN A 188 14.12 7.02 16.73
N GLY A 189 14.60 8.20 16.99
CA GLY A 189 15.71 8.81 16.25
C GLY A 189 15.33 9.63 15.02
N MET A 190 14.18 9.40 14.36
CA MET A 190 13.67 10.26 13.28
C MET A 190 12.33 10.90 13.65
N THR A 191 12.01 12.05 13.05
CA THR A 191 10.70 12.68 13.21
C THR A 191 9.81 12.32 12.03
N LEU A 192 8.72 11.58 12.29
CA LEU A 192 7.67 11.37 11.32
C LEU A 192 6.74 12.58 11.33
N LYS A 193 6.69 13.32 10.25
CA LYS A 193 5.88 14.54 10.16
C LYS A 193 4.38 14.24 10.04
N ALA A 194 3.54 15.17 10.48
CA ALA A 194 2.11 15.13 10.15
C ALA A 194 1.93 14.98 8.64
N GLY A 195 1.02 14.11 8.21
CA GLY A 195 0.84 13.75 6.80
C GLY A 195 1.78 12.65 6.30
N THR A 196 2.70 12.12 7.12
CA THR A 196 3.45 10.90 6.77
C THR A 196 2.48 9.76 6.49
N ILE A 197 2.69 9.04 5.39
CA ILE A 197 1.93 7.86 5.00
C ILE A 197 2.81 6.64 5.22
N ILE A 198 2.26 5.63 5.89
CA ILE A 198 2.92 4.34 6.13
C ILE A 198 2.07 3.25 5.48
N ALA A 199 2.59 2.60 4.44
CA ALA A 199 2.02 1.40 3.84
C ALA A 199 2.48 0.19 4.63
N THR A 200 1.53 -0.63 5.13
CA THR A 200 1.80 -1.60 6.19
C THR A 200 2.13 -3.00 5.71
N GLY A 201 2.37 -3.17 4.42
CA GLY A 201 2.64 -4.46 3.79
C GLY A 201 1.38 -5.17 3.33
N THR A 202 1.56 -6.11 2.41
CA THR A 202 0.50 -6.83 1.72
C THR A 202 0.40 -8.28 2.19
N PRO A 203 -0.82 -8.88 2.22
CA PRO A 203 -0.99 -10.31 2.45
C PRO A 203 -0.62 -11.16 1.23
N ALA A 204 -0.61 -12.48 1.39
CA ALA A 204 -0.45 -13.47 0.33
C ALA A 204 -1.52 -13.32 -0.77
N GLY A 205 -1.21 -13.83 -1.98
CA GLY A 205 -2.08 -13.81 -3.16
C GLY A 205 -1.69 -12.77 -4.20
N VAL A 206 -0.45 -12.24 -4.12
CA VAL A 206 0.13 -11.38 -5.17
C VAL A 206 0.48 -12.21 -6.41
N GLY A 207 0.56 -11.55 -7.56
CA GLY A 207 0.78 -12.24 -8.84
C GLY A 207 2.06 -13.05 -8.91
N MET A 208 3.16 -12.58 -8.30
CA MET A 208 4.41 -13.33 -8.25
C MET A 208 4.32 -14.62 -7.42
N GLY A 209 3.41 -14.68 -6.44
CA GLY A 209 3.22 -15.84 -5.54
C GLY A 209 2.36 -16.95 -6.14
N MET A 210 1.78 -16.74 -7.31
CA MET A 210 0.94 -17.73 -7.97
C MET A 210 1.77 -18.80 -8.68
N ASP A 211 1.17 -19.96 -8.92
CA ASP A 211 1.79 -21.05 -9.67
C ASP A 211 0.90 -21.45 -10.86
N PRO A 212 1.27 -21.10 -12.11
CA PRO A 212 2.38 -20.22 -12.49
C PRO A 212 2.14 -18.75 -12.10
N PRO A 213 3.20 -17.91 -11.98
CA PRO A 213 3.05 -16.48 -11.70
C PRO A 213 2.13 -15.76 -12.69
N GLN A 214 1.29 -14.86 -12.18
CA GLN A 214 0.29 -14.13 -12.97
C GLN A 214 0.44 -12.63 -12.75
N PHE A 215 1.05 -11.95 -13.72
CA PHE A 215 1.27 -10.51 -13.68
C PHE A 215 0.16 -9.72 -14.37
N LEU A 216 0.08 -8.43 -14.06
CA LEU A 216 -0.90 -7.53 -14.67
C LEU A 216 -0.49 -7.13 -16.09
N HIS A 217 -1.50 -6.95 -16.93
CA HIS A 217 -1.37 -6.48 -18.31
C HIS A 217 -2.28 -5.27 -18.59
N PRO A 218 -1.97 -4.45 -19.62
CA PRO A 218 -2.90 -3.41 -20.07
C PRO A 218 -4.31 -3.97 -20.31
N GLY A 219 -5.29 -3.29 -19.75
CA GLY A 219 -6.70 -3.69 -19.76
C GLY A 219 -7.17 -4.40 -18.49
N ASP A 220 -6.27 -4.91 -17.65
CA ASP A 220 -6.65 -5.53 -16.38
C ASP A 220 -7.21 -4.51 -15.39
N THR A 221 -8.20 -4.92 -14.61
CA THR A 221 -8.77 -4.13 -13.52
C THR A 221 -8.37 -4.72 -12.18
N VAL A 222 -7.79 -3.90 -11.32
CA VAL A 222 -7.41 -4.25 -9.95
C VAL A 222 -8.34 -3.57 -8.97
N GLN A 223 -8.88 -4.33 -8.02
CA GLN A 223 -9.69 -3.84 -6.92
C GLN A 223 -9.01 -4.21 -5.60
N CYS A 224 -8.73 -3.21 -4.77
CA CYS A 224 -8.27 -3.37 -3.39
C CYS A 224 -9.41 -2.96 -2.46
N GLU A 225 -9.82 -3.85 -1.58
CA GLU A 225 -10.94 -3.67 -0.66
C GLU A 225 -10.48 -3.83 0.78
N ILE A 226 -10.82 -2.88 1.64
CA ILE A 226 -10.65 -2.98 3.10
C ILE A 226 -11.97 -2.62 3.75
N GLU A 227 -12.48 -3.52 4.59
CA GLU A 227 -13.75 -3.32 5.29
C GLU A 227 -13.67 -2.07 6.18
N GLY A 228 -14.72 -1.25 6.13
CA GLY A 228 -14.78 0.04 6.84
C GLY A 228 -14.13 1.21 6.10
N ILE A 229 -13.34 0.96 5.02
CA ILE A 229 -12.74 2.03 4.20
C ILE A 229 -13.38 2.09 2.82
N GLY A 230 -13.60 0.94 2.18
CA GLY A 230 -14.23 0.84 0.86
C GLY A 230 -13.43 0.04 -0.14
N THR A 231 -13.57 0.38 -1.41
CA THR A 231 -12.89 -0.28 -2.52
C THR A 231 -12.20 0.74 -3.40
N LEU A 232 -10.92 0.53 -3.66
CA LEU A 232 -10.10 1.27 -4.59
C LEU A 232 -9.98 0.46 -5.88
N THR A 233 -10.47 1.01 -7.00
CA THR A 233 -10.50 0.32 -8.30
C THR A 233 -9.67 1.08 -9.32
N ASN A 234 -8.75 0.38 -9.99
CA ASN A 234 -7.89 0.97 -11.02
C ASN A 234 -7.74 0.05 -12.21
N THR A 235 -7.57 0.64 -13.39
CA THR A 235 -7.32 -0.10 -14.65
C THR A 235 -5.89 0.10 -15.09
N VAL A 236 -5.24 -0.95 -15.57
CA VAL A 236 -3.88 -0.91 -16.15
C VAL A 236 -3.93 -0.39 -17.57
N ARG A 237 -3.05 0.53 -17.98
CA ARG A 237 -2.95 1.04 -19.35
C ARG A 237 -1.51 1.12 -19.87
#